data_4e328336b132e4917bb8bc92970053fe
#
_entry.id   4e328336b132e4917bb8bc92970053fe
#
_cell.length_a   1.000
_cell.length_b   1.000
_cell.length_c   1.000
_cell.angle_alpha   90.00
_cell.angle_beta   90.00
_cell.angle_gamma   90.00
#
_symmetry.space_group_name_H-M   'P 1'
#
loop_
_entity.id
_entity.type
_entity.pdbx_description
1 polymer ?
#
loop_
_entity_poly.entity_id
_entity_poly.type
_entity_poly.pdbx_seq_one_letter_code
_entity_poly.pdbx_strand_id
1 'polypeptide(L)'
;MKLLTLNTYSWVQTADPSLFAPLVADILENQYDAIALQEVNQLSTGPVINDPVGYHATQNEIPIKENNFAYFLVKALAEKGLAYQWSWVPCHVGYDIYDEGIALLSKVPIQSVEQVQLSASNDFESLHTRRALVLETEAAAFVSVHLSWWKDEEENPFLREWASVETAVKNLRSKKPVYVMGDFNNPADVRNEGYDLITNDGWQDAYAVAAARIGSATVPPAIDGWEGNELSLRIDYIFSDQPQAVETYEVKFDG
;
A
#
# COMPACT_ATOMS: atom_id res chain seq x y z
N MET A 1 -0.94 -6.11 17.48
CA MET A 1 -0.31 -5.57 16.26
C MET A 1 -1.10 -4.36 15.81
N LYS A 2 -0.43 -3.26 15.44
CA LYS A 2 -1.05 -2.07 14.83
C LYS A 2 -0.57 -1.96 13.39
N LEU A 3 -1.49 -1.82 12.45
CA LEU A 3 -1.22 -1.73 11.01
C LEU A 3 -1.78 -0.42 10.45
N LEU A 4 -1.13 0.13 9.44
CA LEU A 4 -1.61 1.29 8.68
C LEU A 4 -1.49 0.98 7.18
N THR A 5 -2.52 1.33 6.41
CA THR A 5 -2.41 1.48 4.96
C THR A 5 -2.85 2.87 4.57
N LEU A 6 -2.17 3.48 3.60
CA LEU A 6 -2.45 4.83 3.14
C LEU A 6 -2.01 4.99 1.68
N ASN A 7 -2.97 5.32 0.80
CA ASN A 7 -2.63 5.92 -0.48
C ASN A 7 -2.16 7.36 -0.20
N THR A 8 -0.90 7.66 -0.54
CA THR A 8 -0.26 8.89 -0.10
C THR A 8 -0.49 10.06 -1.04
N TYR A 9 -0.88 9.79 -2.31
CA TYR A 9 -0.96 10.81 -3.36
C TYR A 9 0.25 11.76 -3.35
N SER A 10 1.42 11.17 -3.10
CA SER A 10 2.60 11.90 -2.65
C SER A 10 3.20 12.79 -3.73
N TRP A 11 3.54 14.02 -3.34
CA TRP A 11 4.15 15.08 -4.16
C TRP A 11 3.28 15.60 -5.33
N VAL A 12 2.07 15.07 -5.55
CA VAL A 12 1.22 15.46 -6.68
C VAL A 12 0.53 16.79 -6.42
N GLN A 13 -0.05 16.96 -5.25
CA GLN A 13 -0.77 18.20 -4.91
C GLN A 13 0.15 19.32 -4.48
N THR A 14 1.15 19.03 -3.66
CA THR A 14 2.13 20.04 -3.25
C THR A 14 3.43 19.39 -2.79
N ALA A 15 4.55 20.06 -3.06
CA ALA A 15 5.82 19.75 -2.41
C ALA A 15 5.88 20.36 -0.98
N ASP A 16 4.74 20.65 -0.35
CA ASP A 16 4.68 21.30 0.96
C ASP A 16 4.90 20.29 2.09
N PRO A 17 6.02 20.34 2.80
CA PRO A 17 6.31 19.45 3.92
C PRO A 17 5.30 19.57 5.07
N SER A 18 4.48 20.63 5.13
CA SER A 18 3.48 20.80 6.19
C SER A 18 2.36 19.77 6.13
N LEU A 19 2.02 19.26 4.95
CA LEU A 19 1.04 18.17 4.77
C LEU A 19 1.57 16.82 5.26
N PHE A 20 2.88 16.71 5.39
CA PHE A 20 3.55 15.53 5.89
C PHE A 20 3.56 15.43 7.43
N ALA A 21 3.48 16.57 8.12
CA ALA A 21 3.57 16.64 9.58
C ALA A 21 2.46 15.86 10.31
N PRO A 22 1.17 15.88 9.89
CA PRO A 22 0.12 15.07 10.51
C PRO A 22 0.39 13.57 10.42
N LEU A 23 0.87 13.07 9.26
CA LEU A 23 1.23 11.66 9.09
C LEU A 23 2.37 11.26 10.02
N VAL A 24 3.42 12.07 10.11
CA VAL A 24 4.53 11.83 11.04
C VAL A 24 4.05 11.81 12.49
N ALA A 25 3.19 12.75 12.87
CA ALA A 25 2.65 12.82 14.23
C ALA A 25 1.82 11.59 14.59
N ASP A 26 0.95 11.16 13.68
CA ASP A 26 0.12 9.96 13.87
C ASP A 26 0.98 8.69 14.00
N ILE A 27 2.00 8.53 13.16
CA ILE A 27 2.89 7.37 13.23
C ILE A 27 3.70 7.35 14.54
N LEU A 28 4.16 8.52 15.01
CA LEU A 28 4.88 8.63 16.28
C LEU A 28 3.99 8.26 17.48
N GLU A 29 2.73 8.68 17.47
CA GLU A 29 1.75 8.37 18.51
C GLU A 29 1.38 6.89 18.53
N ASN A 30 1.05 6.34 17.36
CA ASN A 30 0.54 4.97 17.23
C ASN A 30 1.63 3.91 17.15
N GLN A 31 2.80 4.23 16.64
CA GLN A 31 3.94 3.32 16.48
C GLN A 31 3.57 2.00 15.79
N TYR A 32 2.98 2.09 14.60
CA TYR A 32 2.52 0.94 13.83
C TYR A 32 3.62 -0.10 13.65
N ASP A 33 3.24 -1.37 13.69
CA ASP A 33 4.15 -2.50 13.49
C ASP A 33 4.54 -2.66 12.01
N ALA A 34 3.56 -2.41 11.11
CA ALA A 34 3.80 -2.32 9.68
C ALA A 34 2.93 -1.22 9.04
N ILE A 35 3.46 -0.58 7.99
CA ILE A 35 2.81 0.49 7.23
C ILE A 35 2.94 0.16 5.75
N ALA A 36 1.79 0.09 5.04
CA ALA A 36 1.73 -0.03 3.59
C ALA A 36 1.37 1.33 2.98
N LEU A 37 2.17 1.77 2.01
CA LEU A 37 1.95 3.04 1.33
C LEU A 37 1.79 2.81 -0.17
N GLN A 38 0.82 3.50 -0.78
CA GLN A 38 0.57 3.51 -2.21
C GLN A 38 0.85 4.91 -2.77
N GLU A 39 1.04 5.01 -4.09
CA GLU A 39 1.44 6.25 -4.78
C GLU A 39 2.66 6.92 -4.17
N VAL A 40 3.66 6.11 -3.86
CA VAL A 40 4.92 6.55 -3.28
C VAL A 40 5.83 7.04 -4.40
N ASN A 41 5.83 8.34 -4.63
CA ASN A 41 6.53 9.00 -5.73
C ASN A 41 7.96 9.43 -5.37
N GLN A 42 8.80 9.45 -6.39
CA GLN A 42 10.09 10.14 -6.42
C GLN A 42 10.29 10.78 -7.80
N LEU A 43 10.97 11.92 -7.89
CA LEU A 43 11.33 12.52 -9.18
C LEU A 43 12.29 11.61 -9.94
N SER A 44 11.95 11.23 -11.17
CA SER A 44 12.78 10.34 -12.01
C SER A 44 14.19 10.90 -12.24
N THR A 45 14.31 12.23 -12.30
CA THR A 45 15.58 12.96 -12.47
C THR A 45 16.22 13.37 -11.15
N GLY A 46 15.67 12.97 -9.99
CA GLY A 46 16.18 13.35 -8.68
C GLY A 46 17.55 12.75 -8.36
N PRO A 47 18.30 13.35 -7.41
CA PRO A 47 19.58 12.82 -6.95
C PRO A 47 19.42 11.41 -6.34
N VAL A 48 20.33 10.52 -6.70
CA VAL A 48 20.34 9.12 -6.22
C VAL A 48 20.99 9.04 -4.84
N ILE A 49 20.41 8.21 -3.96
CA ILE A 49 21.02 7.84 -2.69
C ILE A 49 21.63 6.45 -2.83
N ASN A 50 22.92 6.32 -2.54
CA ASN A 50 23.64 5.06 -2.70
C ASN A 50 23.36 4.05 -1.58
N ASP A 51 23.04 4.50 -0.37
CA ASP A 51 22.80 3.62 0.79
C ASP A 51 21.71 4.22 1.69
N PRO A 52 20.43 4.10 1.30
CA PRO A 52 19.34 4.62 2.12
C PRO A 52 19.22 3.81 3.41
N VAL A 53 19.25 4.50 4.54
CA VAL A 53 19.21 3.86 5.87
C VAL A 53 17.95 3.00 6.04
N GLY A 54 18.14 1.75 6.47
CA GLY A 54 17.05 0.80 6.73
C GLY A 54 16.36 0.24 5.48
N TYR A 55 16.86 0.54 4.29
CA TYR A 55 16.31 0.08 3.03
C TYR A 55 16.69 -1.37 2.73
N HIS A 56 15.72 -2.17 2.31
CA HIS A 56 15.88 -3.52 1.78
C HIS A 56 15.54 -3.50 0.30
N ALA A 57 16.55 -3.69 -0.55
CA ALA A 57 16.38 -3.67 -1.99
C ALA A 57 15.62 -4.90 -2.50
N THR A 58 14.72 -4.69 -3.46
CA THR A 58 14.13 -5.73 -4.30
C THR A 58 14.93 -5.90 -5.59
N GLN A 59 14.45 -6.73 -6.52
CA GLN A 59 15.09 -6.96 -7.82
C GLN A 59 14.73 -5.87 -8.85
N ASN A 60 14.52 -4.63 -8.43
CA ASN A 60 14.27 -3.52 -9.34
C ASN A 60 15.57 -2.76 -9.67
N GLU A 61 15.62 -2.12 -10.84
CA GLU A 61 16.78 -1.38 -11.32
C GLU A 61 16.70 0.13 -11.06
N ILE A 62 15.56 0.63 -10.56
CA ILE A 62 15.36 2.06 -10.31
C ILE A 62 15.90 2.40 -8.92
N PRO A 63 16.94 3.25 -8.85
CA PRO A 63 17.55 3.60 -7.57
C PRO A 63 16.64 4.53 -6.75
N ILE A 64 16.80 4.49 -5.42
CA ILE A 64 16.11 5.42 -4.52
C ILE A 64 16.68 6.83 -4.71
N LYS A 65 15.79 7.81 -4.84
CA LYS A 65 16.11 9.24 -4.94
C LYS A 65 15.94 9.95 -3.60
N GLU A 66 16.63 11.08 -3.43
CA GLU A 66 16.55 11.88 -2.18
C GLU A 66 15.13 12.30 -1.79
N ASN A 67 14.27 12.52 -2.77
CA ASN A 67 12.87 12.90 -2.57
C ASN A 67 11.89 11.71 -2.64
N ASN A 68 12.34 10.45 -2.58
CA ASN A 68 11.43 9.33 -2.43
C ASN A 68 10.59 9.52 -1.16
N PHE A 69 9.27 9.47 -1.29
CA PHE A 69 8.36 9.79 -0.18
C PHE A 69 8.57 8.86 1.02
N ALA A 70 8.72 7.55 0.79
CA ALA A 70 8.94 6.60 1.88
C ALA A 70 10.30 6.84 2.57
N TYR A 71 11.35 7.13 1.80
CA TYR A 71 12.65 7.51 2.37
C TYR A 71 12.54 8.77 3.24
N PHE A 72 11.85 9.80 2.72
CA PHE A 72 11.65 11.05 3.43
C PHE A 72 10.90 10.82 4.75
N LEU A 73 9.86 9.96 4.73
CA LEU A 73 9.09 9.58 5.91
C LEU A 73 9.96 8.86 6.96
N VAL A 74 10.67 7.81 6.54
CA VAL A 74 11.53 7.03 7.44
C VAL A 74 12.60 7.90 8.07
N LYS A 75 13.21 8.81 7.31
CA LYS A 75 14.19 9.77 7.82
C LYS A 75 13.59 10.70 8.88
N ALA A 76 12.43 11.30 8.60
CA ALA A 76 11.75 12.18 9.55
C ALA A 76 11.37 11.48 10.85
N LEU A 77 10.94 10.22 10.78
CA LEU A 77 10.63 9.39 11.95
C LEU A 77 11.90 9.05 12.75
N ALA A 78 12.99 8.70 12.06
CA ALA A 78 14.26 8.37 12.71
C ALA A 78 14.86 9.58 13.46
N GLU A 79 14.75 10.79 12.92
CA GLU A 79 15.15 12.05 13.58
C GLU A 79 14.38 12.29 14.89
N LYS A 80 13.19 11.68 15.01
CA LYS A 80 12.35 11.74 16.23
C LYS A 80 12.47 10.48 17.12
N GLY A 81 13.44 9.60 16.81
CA GLY A 81 13.74 8.42 17.61
C GLY A 81 12.92 7.18 17.30
N LEU A 82 12.14 7.18 16.20
CA LEU A 82 11.38 6.01 15.74
C LEU A 82 11.97 5.49 14.43
N ALA A 83 12.65 4.35 14.49
CA ALA A 83 13.28 3.74 13.32
C ALA A 83 12.39 2.68 12.68
N TYR A 84 12.31 2.70 11.36
CA TYR A 84 11.72 1.66 10.51
C TYR A 84 12.74 1.11 9.54
N GLN A 85 12.67 -0.21 9.28
CA GLN A 85 13.20 -0.80 8.06
C GLN A 85 12.14 -0.70 6.98
N TRP A 86 12.54 -0.65 5.70
CA TRP A 86 11.59 -0.42 4.63
C TRP A 86 12.05 -0.95 3.29
N SER A 87 11.10 -1.09 2.38
CA SER A 87 11.34 -1.39 0.98
C SER A 87 10.37 -0.62 0.09
N TRP A 88 10.72 -0.44 -1.16
CA TRP A 88 9.92 0.25 -2.17
C TRP A 88 10.06 -0.45 -3.52
N VAL A 89 8.95 -0.50 -4.26
CA VAL A 89 8.88 -1.09 -5.60
C VAL A 89 8.27 -0.06 -6.55
N PRO A 90 8.99 0.35 -7.61
CA PRO A 90 8.43 1.19 -8.67
C PRO A 90 7.40 0.40 -9.47
N CYS A 91 6.27 1.00 -9.81
CA CYS A 91 5.21 0.42 -10.61
C CYS A 91 5.22 0.97 -12.04
N HIS A 92 5.15 2.28 -12.19
CA HIS A 92 5.09 2.97 -13.48
C HIS A 92 5.58 4.42 -13.37
N VAL A 93 5.61 5.12 -14.52
CA VAL A 93 5.82 6.57 -14.56
C VAL A 93 4.51 7.26 -14.21
N GLY A 94 4.52 8.04 -13.13
CA GLY A 94 3.39 8.89 -12.72
C GLY A 94 3.60 10.34 -13.18
N TYR A 95 2.54 10.96 -13.73
CA TYR A 95 2.54 12.38 -14.12
C TYR A 95 3.73 12.80 -15.01
N ASP A 96 4.23 11.91 -15.84
CA ASP A 96 5.37 12.09 -16.76
C ASP A 96 6.71 12.44 -16.09
N ILE A 97 6.77 12.57 -14.78
CA ILE A 97 7.97 13.05 -14.06
C ILE A 97 8.36 12.22 -12.84
N TYR A 98 7.47 11.35 -12.36
CA TYR A 98 7.73 10.53 -11.18
C TYR A 98 7.97 9.07 -11.52
N ASP A 99 8.91 8.44 -10.82
CA ASP A 99 8.86 6.99 -10.63
C ASP A 99 7.85 6.74 -9.50
N GLU A 100 6.66 6.27 -9.85
CA GLU A 100 5.60 5.99 -8.90
C GLU A 100 5.63 4.53 -8.47
N GLY A 101 5.38 4.28 -7.19
CA GLY A 101 5.44 2.93 -6.65
C GLY A 101 4.67 2.74 -5.34
N ILE A 102 4.98 1.64 -4.70
CA ILE A 102 4.42 1.24 -3.41
C ILE A 102 5.54 0.95 -2.41
N ALA A 103 5.27 1.14 -1.12
CA ALA A 103 6.25 0.87 -0.07
C ALA A 103 5.65 0.06 1.08
N LEU A 104 6.54 -0.62 1.82
CA LEU A 104 6.26 -1.22 3.11
C LEU A 104 7.34 -0.80 4.11
N LEU A 105 6.88 -0.36 5.28
CA LEU A 105 7.72 -0.05 6.42
C LEU A 105 7.43 -1.07 7.52
N SER A 106 8.47 -1.52 8.21
CA SER A 106 8.38 -2.43 9.35
C SER A 106 9.16 -1.90 10.54
N LYS A 107 8.53 -1.90 11.71
CA LYS A 107 9.18 -1.53 12.98
C LYS A 107 10.07 -2.67 13.50
N VAL A 108 9.83 -3.89 13.06
CA VAL A 108 10.63 -5.07 13.41
C VAL A 108 11.53 -5.50 12.25
N PRO A 109 12.60 -6.26 12.51
CA PRO A 109 13.55 -6.67 11.47
C PRO A 109 12.89 -7.37 10.29
N ILE A 110 13.23 -6.94 9.09
CA ILE A 110 12.84 -7.55 7.82
C ILE A 110 13.74 -8.78 7.55
N GLN A 111 13.11 -9.91 7.24
CA GLN A 111 13.82 -11.15 6.85
C GLN A 111 14.01 -11.23 5.33
N SER A 112 12.98 -10.87 4.58
CA SER A 112 13.03 -10.86 3.11
C SER A 112 12.06 -9.84 2.54
N VAL A 113 12.35 -9.40 1.32
CA VAL A 113 11.44 -8.61 0.48
C VAL A 113 11.37 -9.21 -0.91
N GLU A 114 10.19 -9.16 -1.53
CA GLU A 114 9.97 -9.66 -2.88
C GLU A 114 9.07 -8.69 -3.66
N GLN A 115 9.44 -8.42 -4.91
CA GLN A 115 8.61 -7.72 -5.87
C GLN A 115 7.83 -8.73 -6.69
N VAL A 116 6.52 -8.56 -6.79
CA VAL A 116 5.64 -9.44 -7.56
C VAL A 116 5.00 -8.65 -8.70
N GLN A 117 5.15 -9.13 -9.94
CA GLN A 117 4.45 -8.57 -11.09
C GLN A 117 2.98 -9.00 -11.04
N LEU A 118 2.06 -8.04 -11.07
CA LEU A 118 0.61 -8.28 -11.03
C LEU A 118 -0.04 -8.12 -12.41
N SER A 119 0.24 -7.03 -13.11
CA SER A 119 -0.29 -6.76 -14.46
C SER A 119 0.33 -7.66 -15.53
N ALA A 120 -0.36 -7.77 -16.67
CA ALA A 120 0.12 -8.56 -17.80
C ALA A 120 1.39 -7.96 -18.43
N SER A 121 1.43 -6.64 -18.52
CA SER A 121 2.59 -5.89 -19.02
C SER A 121 3.52 -5.53 -17.86
N ASN A 122 4.83 -5.48 -18.16
CA ASN A 122 5.85 -4.94 -17.27
C ASN A 122 6.42 -3.61 -17.82
N ASP A 123 5.71 -2.98 -18.75
CA ASP A 123 6.09 -1.71 -19.35
C ASP A 123 5.96 -0.60 -18.30
N PHE A 124 7.09 -0.02 -17.91
CA PHE A 124 7.16 1.01 -16.88
C PHE A 124 6.52 2.35 -17.30
N GLU A 125 6.39 2.60 -18.60
CA GLU A 125 5.70 3.78 -19.12
C GLU A 125 4.17 3.65 -19.07
N SER A 126 3.65 2.45 -18.83
CA SER A 126 2.22 2.20 -18.76
C SER A 126 1.66 2.40 -17.35
N LEU A 127 0.67 3.29 -17.20
CA LEU A 127 -0.07 3.51 -15.95
C LEU A 127 -0.80 2.24 -15.43
N HIS A 128 -1.01 1.25 -16.31
CA HIS A 128 -1.64 -0.02 -15.96
C HIS A 128 -0.64 -1.05 -15.42
N THR A 129 0.65 -0.71 -15.31
CA THR A 129 1.64 -1.62 -14.71
C THR A 129 1.48 -1.62 -13.19
N ARG A 130 1.06 -2.76 -12.66
CA ARG A 130 0.84 -3.00 -11.24
C ARG A 130 1.82 -4.04 -10.69
N ARG A 131 2.29 -3.79 -9.49
CA ARG A 131 3.16 -4.69 -8.73
C ARG A 131 2.71 -4.77 -7.30
N ALA A 132 3.03 -5.88 -6.62
CA ALA A 132 2.95 -5.98 -5.17
C ALA A 132 4.35 -6.01 -4.56
N LEU A 133 4.44 -5.53 -3.34
CA LEU A 133 5.62 -5.68 -2.49
C LEU A 133 5.27 -6.61 -1.34
N VAL A 134 5.97 -7.74 -1.24
CA VAL A 134 5.87 -8.68 -0.13
C VAL A 134 7.04 -8.45 0.81
N LEU A 135 6.77 -8.33 2.10
CA LEU A 135 7.76 -8.17 3.16
C LEU A 135 7.52 -9.21 4.24
N GLU A 136 8.53 -9.99 4.56
CA GLU A 136 8.48 -10.96 5.64
C GLU A 136 9.24 -10.49 6.87
N THR A 137 8.61 -10.70 8.03
CA THR A 137 9.25 -10.64 9.34
C THR A 137 9.21 -12.03 9.98
N GLU A 138 9.76 -12.18 11.17
CA GLU A 138 9.67 -13.44 11.91
C GLU A 138 8.19 -13.84 12.18
N ALA A 139 7.37 -12.89 12.58
CA ALA A 139 6.00 -13.14 13.07
C ALA A 139 4.92 -13.13 12.00
N ALA A 140 5.09 -12.41 10.90
CA ALA A 140 4.07 -12.20 9.88
C ALA A 140 4.67 -11.85 8.51
N ALA A 141 3.86 -11.94 7.46
CA ALA A 141 4.15 -11.38 6.16
C ALA A 141 3.15 -10.25 5.85
N PHE A 142 3.63 -9.20 5.22
CA PHE A 142 2.85 -8.04 4.80
C PHE A 142 2.98 -7.87 3.29
N VAL A 143 1.87 -7.52 2.66
CA VAL A 143 1.82 -7.27 1.22
C VAL A 143 1.21 -5.89 1.00
N SER A 144 1.94 -4.99 0.35
CA SER A 144 1.40 -3.72 -0.14
C SER A 144 0.93 -3.91 -1.57
N VAL A 145 -0.28 -3.43 -1.86
CA VAL A 145 -0.88 -3.46 -3.20
C VAL A 145 -1.49 -2.10 -3.54
N HIS A 146 -1.50 -1.78 -4.84
CA HIS A 146 -2.36 -0.78 -5.46
C HIS A 146 -2.92 -1.43 -6.72
N LEU A 147 -4.14 -1.98 -6.61
CA LEU A 147 -4.77 -2.78 -7.65
C LEU A 147 -5.56 -1.90 -8.63
N SER A 148 -5.88 -2.46 -9.78
CA SER A 148 -6.73 -1.83 -10.78
C SER A 148 -8.21 -1.88 -10.38
N TRP A 149 -9.05 -1.08 -11.07
CA TRP A 149 -10.51 -1.20 -10.96
C TRP A 149 -10.99 -2.58 -11.42
N TRP A 150 -12.19 -2.98 -10.97
CA TRP A 150 -12.81 -4.26 -11.35
C TRP A 150 -12.92 -4.43 -12.86
N LYS A 151 -13.30 -3.35 -13.54
CA LYS A 151 -13.33 -3.29 -15.00
C LYS A 151 -12.53 -2.11 -15.47
N ASP A 152 -11.64 -2.38 -16.43
CA ASP A 152 -10.93 -1.39 -17.19
C ASP A 152 -11.16 -1.72 -18.68
N GLU A 153 -11.97 -0.88 -19.34
CA GLU A 153 -12.45 -1.09 -20.69
C GLU A 153 -13.16 -2.44 -20.88
N GLU A 154 -12.61 -3.36 -21.68
CA GLU A 154 -13.16 -4.70 -21.98
C GLU A 154 -12.54 -5.80 -21.11
N GLU A 155 -11.46 -5.51 -20.37
CA GLU A 155 -10.76 -6.47 -19.53
C GLU A 155 -11.16 -6.36 -18.06
N ASN A 156 -10.81 -7.40 -17.30
CA ASN A 156 -10.86 -7.37 -15.84
C ASN A 156 -9.44 -7.61 -15.29
N PRO A 157 -8.62 -6.55 -15.21
CA PRO A 157 -7.25 -6.67 -14.75
C PRO A 157 -7.18 -7.13 -13.29
N PHE A 158 -8.13 -6.74 -12.45
CA PHE A 158 -8.20 -7.09 -11.05
C PHE A 158 -8.15 -8.61 -10.79
N LEU A 159 -8.85 -9.40 -11.60
CA LEU A 159 -8.85 -10.87 -11.45
C LEU A 159 -7.44 -11.46 -11.60
N ARG A 160 -6.67 -10.98 -12.57
CA ARG A 160 -5.28 -11.42 -12.79
C ARG A 160 -4.38 -10.96 -11.66
N GLU A 161 -4.51 -9.71 -11.26
CA GLU A 161 -3.70 -9.10 -10.21
C GLU A 161 -3.91 -9.81 -8.88
N TRP A 162 -5.17 -10.06 -8.51
CA TRP A 162 -5.50 -10.82 -7.31
C TRP A 162 -4.97 -12.25 -7.36
N ALA A 163 -5.13 -12.96 -8.47
CA ALA A 163 -4.59 -14.31 -8.65
C ALA A 163 -3.05 -14.35 -8.52
N SER A 164 -2.37 -13.27 -8.94
CA SER A 164 -0.92 -13.13 -8.78
C SER A 164 -0.54 -12.92 -7.31
N VAL A 165 -1.29 -12.11 -6.56
CA VAL A 165 -1.13 -11.95 -5.11
C VAL A 165 -1.31 -13.29 -4.40
N GLU A 166 -2.42 -14.01 -4.67
CA GLU A 166 -2.70 -15.33 -4.08
C GLU A 166 -1.56 -16.34 -4.33
N THR A 167 -1.02 -16.32 -5.56
CA THR A 167 0.09 -17.20 -5.92
C THR A 167 1.35 -16.87 -5.13
N ALA A 168 1.68 -15.59 -5.01
CA ALA A 168 2.87 -15.12 -4.29
C ALA A 168 2.82 -15.50 -2.80
N VAL A 169 1.65 -15.35 -2.17
CA VAL A 169 1.53 -15.59 -0.73
C VAL A 169 1.20 -17.04 -0.34
N LYS A 170 0.92 -17.90 -1.32
CA LYS A 170 0.46 -19.28 -1.08
C LYS A 170 1.34 -20.07 -0.10
N ASN A 171 2.64 -19.99 -0.25
CA ASN A 171 3.58 -20.70 0.62
C ASN A 171 3.76 -20.01 1.98
N LEU A 172 3.51 -18.71 2.07
CA LEU A 172 3.61 -17.94 3.30
C LEU A 172 2.43 -18.23 4.23
N ARG A 173 1.22 -18.34 3.69
CA ARG A 173 -0.03 -18.62 4.43
C ARG A 173 0.04 -19.93 5.24
N SER A 174 0.87 -20.89 4.81
CA SER A 174 1.07 -22.14 5.57
C SER A 174 2.08 -22.02 6.73
N LYS A 175 2.79 -20.89 6.84
CA LYS A 175 3.90 -20.71 7.79
C LYS A 175 3.64 -19.64 8.84
N LYS A 176 2.99 -18.56 8.43
CA LYS A 176 2.75 -17.38 9.28
C LYS A 176 1.52 -16.60 8.79
N PRO A 177 0.90 -15.76 9.63
CA PRO A 177 -0.17 -14.87 9.19
C PRO A 177 0.29 -13.95 8.06
N VAL A 178 -0.57 -13.76 7.07
CA VAL A 178 -0.35 -12.85 5.94
C VAL A 178 -1.38 -11.74 5.98
N TYR A 179 -0.92 -10.50 5.81
CA TYR A 179 -1.77 -9.32 5.71
C TYR A 179 -1.57 -8.68 4.35
N VAL A 180 -2.66 -8.53 3.58
CA VAL A 180 -2.66 -7.76 2.32
C VAL A 180 -3.32 -6.41 2.60
N MET A 181 -2.58 -5.35 2.33
CA MET A 181 -2.92 -3.99 2.72
C MET A 181 -2.75 -3.06 1.51
N GLY A 182 -3.66 -2.14 1.32
CA GLY A 182 -3.51 -1.19 0.22
C GLY A 182 -4.80 -0.63 -0.32
N ASP A 183 -4.64 0.06 -1.45
CA ASP A 183 -5.72 0.54 -2.30
C ASP A 183 -6.09 -0.56 -3.31
N PHE A 184 -7.30 -1.05 -3.19
CA PHE A 184 -7.83 -2.12 -4.06
C PHE A 184 -8.70 -1.58 -5.19
N ASN A 185 -8.98 -0.28 -5.22
CA ASN A 185 -9.83 0.35 -6.24
C ASN A 185 -11.18 -0.37 -6.47
N ASN A 186 -11.67 -1.11 -5.47
CA ASN A 186 -12.91 -1.86 -5.53
C ASN A 186 -13.74 -1.60 -4.28
N PRO A 187 -14.90 -0.92 -4.40
CA PRO A 187 -15.70 -0.54 -3.24
C PRO A 187 -16.29 -1.73 -2.47
N ALA A 188 -16.31 -1.64 -1.15
CA ALA A 188 -16.83 -2.69 -0.26
C ALA A 188 -18.32 -2.98 -0.43
N ASP A 189 -19.09 -2.02 -0.89
CA ASP A 189 -20.54 -2.10 -1.05
C ASP A 189 -20.99 -2.53 -2.46
N VAL A 190 -20.08 -2.59 -3.43
CA VAL A 190 -20.37 -3.12 -4.76
C VAL A 190 -20.25 -4.65 -4.74
N ARG A 191 -21.38 -5.34 -4.97
CA ARG A 191 -21.45 -6.79 -4.86
C ARG A 191 -21.04 -7.50 -6.15
N ASN A 192 -20.51 -8.73 -6.01
CA ASN A 192 -20.02 -9.59 -7.07
C ASN A 192 -18.80 -9.02 -7.84
N GLU A 193 -18.05 -8.13 -7.21
CA GLU A 193 -16.80 -7.55 -7.70
C GLU A 193 -15.63 -7.88 -6.75
N GLY A 194 -14.55 -7.11 -6.79
CA GLY A 194 -13.30 -7.42 -6.13
C GLY A 194 -13.40 -7.68 -4.63
N TYR A 195 -14.21 -6.91 -3.90
CA TYR A 195 -14.40 -7.15 -2.46
C TYR A 195 -15.00 -8.53 -2.18
N ASP A 196 -16.05 -8.91 -2.93
CA ASP A 196 -16.67 -10.23 -2.77
C ASP A 196 -15.73 -11.36 -3.21
N LEU A 197 -14.94 -11.16 -4.26
CA LEU A 197 -13.95 -12.15 -4.69
C LEU A 197 -12.99 -12.45 -3.55
N ILE A 198 -12.36 -11.43 -2.96
CA ILE A 198 -11.36 -11.56 -1.90
C ILE A 198 -11.95 -12.24 -0.66
N THR A 199 -13.13 -11.81 -0.22
CA THR A 199 -13.78 -12.39 0.97
C THR A 199 -14.26 -13.82 0.73
N ASN A 200 -14.68 -14.17 -0.49
CA ASN A 200 -15.05 -15.54 -0.86
C ASN A 200 -13.81 -16.47 -0.96
N ASP A 201 -12.63 -15.93 -1.26
CA ASP A 201 -11.36 -16.65 -1.22
C ASP A 201 -10.84 -16.88 0.22
N GLY A 202 -11.63 -16.45 1.22
CA GLY A 202 -11.40 -16.72 2.64
C GLY A 202 -10.57 -15.67 3.37
N TRP A 203 -10.35 -14.49 2.76
CA TRP A 203 -9.70 -13.37 3.43
C TRP A 203 -10.68 -12.64 4.35
N GLN A 204 -10.20 -12.26 5.52
CA GLN A 204 -10.96 -11.53 6.51
C GLN A 204 -10.67 -10.02 6.40
N ASP A 205 -11.69 -9.23 6.13
CA ASP A 205 -11.61 -7.77 6.19
C ASP A 205 -11.57 -7.30 7.65
N ALA A 206 -10.47 -6.62 8.02
CA ALA A 206 -10.27 -6.11 9.37
C ALA A 206 -11.37 -5.13 9.81
N TYR A 207 -11.88 -4.29 8.89
CA TYR A 207 -13.01 -3.39 9.17
C TYR A 207 -14.28 -4.16 9.50
N ALA A 208 -14.59 -5.21 8.73
CA ALA A 208 -15.84 -5.97 8.90
C ALA A 208 -15.91 -6.67 10.26
N VAL A 209 -14.79 -7.10 10.81
CA VAL A 209 -14.71 -7.85 12.08
C VAL A 209 -14.31 -7.01 13.28
N ALA A 210 -13.98 -5.74 13.10
CA ALA A 210 -13.59 -4.86 14.20
C ALA A 210 -14.70 -4.69 15.24
N ALA A 211 -14.34 -4.79 16.51
CA ALA A 211 -15.24 -4.55 17.62
C ALA A 211 -15.68 -3.08 17.72
N ALA A 212 -14.75 -2.15 17.41
CA ALA A 212 -15.05 -0.72 17.29
C ALA A 212 -14.59 -0.21 15.91
N ARG A 213 -15.40 0.65 15.29
CA ARG A 213 -15.13 1.28 13.99
C ARG A 213 -15.26 2.79 14.11
N ILE A 214 -14.28 3.52 13.59
CA ILE A 214 -14.27 4.98 13.54
C ILE A 214 -14.08 5.37 12.07
N GLY A 215 -15.03 6.12 11.51
CA GLY A 215 -15.10 6.35 10.07
C GLY A 215 -15.61 5.14 9.28
N SER A 216 -15.90 5.33 8.00
CA SER A 216 -16.48 4.27 7.16
C SER A 216 -15.99 4.27 5.71
N ALA A 217 -15.50 5.41 5.22
CA ALA A 217 -15.07 5.58 3.83
C ALA A 217 -13.63 6.07 3.79
N THR A 218 -12.88 5.62 2.81
CA THR A 218 -11.46 5.99 2.64
C THR A 218 -11.24 7.00 1.52
N VAL A 219 -12.26 7.20 0.66
CA VAL A 219 -12.26 8.24 -0.35
C VAL A 219 -13.54 9.07 -0.31
N PRO A 220 -13.43 10.41 -0.43
CA PRO A 220 -14.58 11.31 -0.55
C PRO A 220 -15.27 11.17 -1.91
N PRO A 221 -16.48 11.74 -2.09
CA PRO A 221 -17.12 11.83 -3.39
C PRO A 221 -16.28 12.62 -4.40
N ALA A 222 -16.41 12.23 -5.69
CA ALA A 222 -15.83 12.95 -6.84
C ALA A 222 -14.30 13.20 -6.75
N ILE A 223 -13.57 12.26 -6.15
CA ILE A 223 -12.10 12.28 -6.19
C ILE A 223 -11.59 11.82 -7.56
N ASP A 224 -10.35 12.16 -7.90
CA ASP A 224 -9.67 11.75 -9.13
C ASP A 224 -9.76 10.22 -9.35
N GLY A 225 -10.15 9.80 -10.54
CA GLY A 225 -10.50 8.41 -10.88
C GLY A 225 -11.93 7.98 -10.49
N TRP A 226 -12.64 8.78 -9.69
CA TRP A 226 -14.01 8.54 -9.23
C TRP A 226 -14.93 9.76 -9.42
N GLU A 227 -14.68 10.59 -10.43
CA GLU A 227 -15.34 11.90 -10.65
C GLU A 227 -16.85 11.80 -10.81
N GLY A 228 -17.35 10.67 -11.29
CA GLY A 228 -18.79 10.40 -11.43
C GLY A 228 -19.46 9.87 -10.17
N ASN A 229 -18.73 9.67 -9.09
CA ASN A 229 -19.25 9.08 -7.86
C ASN A 229 -19.75 10.16 -6.88
N GLU A 230 -21.00 10.05 -6.47
CA GLU A 230 -21.63 10.97 -5.51
C GLU A 230 -21.51 10.50 -4.05
N LEU A 231 -20.99 9.31 -3.82
CA LEU A 231 -20.89 8.68 -2.49
C LEU A 231 -19.44 8.57 -2.03
N SER A 232 -19.24 8.63 -0.72
CA SER A 232 -17.96 8.25 -0.13
C SER A 232 -17.81 6.73 -0.19
N LEU A 233 -16.64 6.24 -0.60
CA LEU A 233 -16.35 4.81 -0.79
C LEU A 233 -15.26 4.34 0.15
N ARG A 234 -15.25 3.04 0.45
CA ARG A 234 -14.13 2.36 1.08
C ARG A 234 -13.48 1.43 0.05
N ILE A 235 -12.29 1.78 -0.37
CA ILE A 235 -11.49 1.04 -1.36
C ILE A 235 -10.12 0.64 -0.82
N ASP A 236 -9.72 1.16 0.34
CA ASP A 236 -8.52 0.77 1.05
C ASP A 236 -8.86 -0.24 2.14
N TYR A 237 -8.06 -1.29 2.21
CA TYR A 237 -8.33 -2.42 3.10
C TYR A 237 -7.07 -2.94 3.79
N ILE A 238 -7.31 -3.61 4.92
CA ILE A 238 -6.38 -4.53 5.56
C ILE A 238 -7.08 -5.88 5.64
N PHE A 239 -6.66 -6.81 4.79
CA PHE A 239 -7.13 -8.18 4.81
C PHE A 239 -6.14 -9.10 5.53
N SER A 240 -6.64 -10.11 6.25
CA SER A 240 -5.83 -11.18 6.82
C SER A 240 -6.28 -12.54 6.30
N ASP A 241 -5.30 -13.45 6.08
CA ASP A 241 -5.57 -14.82 5.61
C ASP A 241 -6.05 -15.76 6.72
N GLN A 242 -5.99 -15.32 7.96
CA GLN A 242 -6.41 -16.06 9.14
C GLN A 242 -7.35 -15.22 10.00
N PRO A 243 -8.32 -15.85 10.68
CA PRO A 243 -9.19 -15.13 11.60
C PRO A 243 -8.38 -14.37 12.66
N GLN A 244 -8.57 -13.06 12.73
CA GLN A 244 -7.95 -12.18 13.71
C GLN A 244 -9.03 -11.46 14.52
N ALA A 245 -8.79 -11.27 15.81
CA ALA A 245 -9.59 -10.35 16.62
C ALA A 245 -9.07 -8.92 16.37
N VAL A 246 -9.94 -8.04 15.87
CA VAL A 246 -9.65 -6.63 15.63
C VAL A 246 -10.38 -5.81 16.69
N GLU A 247 -9.63 -5.15 17.57
CA GLU A 247 -10.22 -4.32 18.62
C GLU A 247 -10.80 -3.03 18.04
N THR A 248 -10.02 -2.33 17.23
CA THR A 248 -10.43 -1.06 16.62
C THR A 248 -9.94 -0.97 15.18
N TYR A 249 -10.80 -0.51 14.30
CA TYR A 249 -10.46 -0.04 12.95
C TYR A 249 -10.85 1.43 12.85
N GLU A 250 -9.92 2.26 12.41
CA GLU A 250 -10.11 3.70 12.27
C GLU A 250 -9.72 4.15 10.87
N VAL A 251 -10.60 4.90 10.20
CA VAL A 251 -10.28 5.63 8.98
C VAL A 251 -9.71 6.99 9.38
N LYS A 252 -8.56 7.32 8.83
CA LYS A 252 -7.82 8.55 9.10
C LYS A 252 -7.48 9.24 7.79
N PHE A 253 -7.21 10.53 7.85
CA PHE A 253 -6.82 11.34 6.69
C PHE A 253 -7.89 11.34 5.59
N ASP A 254 -9.15 11.38 5.98
CA ASP A 254 -10.34 11.34 5.13
C ASP A 254 -10.75 12.72 4.54
N GLY A 255 -9.82 13.68 4.49
CA GLY A 255 -10.01 15.01 3.88
C GLY A 255 -9.53 16.17 4.72
#